data_c4bc42466a9e1b306863461fc1a011f1
#
_entry.id   c4bc42466a9e1b306863461fc1a011f1
#
_cell.length_a   1.000
_cell.length_b   1.000
_cell.length_c   1.000
_cell.angle_alpha   90.00
_cell.angle_beta   90.00
_cell.angle_gamma   90.00
#
_symmetry.space_group_name_H-M   'P 1'
#
loop_
_entity.id
_entity.type
_entity.pdbx_description
1 polymer ?
#
loop_
_entity_poly.entity_id
_entity_poly.type
_entity_poly.pdbx_seq_one_letter_code
_entity_poly.pdbx_strand_id
1 'polypeptide(L)'
;MRIVIASCSAIYTGRGDTKLAQATRAIMFKDDGSISIHNDQSNKPLNYMGKGNVFTELVEEDKVTWIFDTRKESLRITMHEIISDTSFGLDLEDAGLERDGTESHLQAWLAENVEVFGKGFTLVSREYPTGAGPVDLLIRDKKGNPIAVEVKRVAMLGAADQAHRYRESLKELEGFENVRSMVAGVDIRPNTIKLATKRDIECFIVPANWRDTANLPEDIEEILELMEE
;
A
#
# COMPACT_ATOMS: atom_id res chain seq x y z
N MET A 1 -6.12 12.24 -22.74
CA MET A 1 -7.09 12.41 -21.63
C MET A 1 -8.10 13.48 -21.98
N ARG A 2 -9.42 13.25 -21.82
CA ARG A 2 -10.51 14.22 -22.04
C ARG A 2 -11.15 14.57 -20.70
N ILE A 3 -11.35 15.86 -20.44
CA ILE A 3 -12.00 16.38 -19.24
C ILE A 3 -13.22 17.15 -19.66
N VAL A 4 -14.38 16.76 -19.11
CA VAL A 4 -15.65 17.41 -19.39
C VAL A 4 -16.27 17.93 -18.09
N ILE A 5 -16.64 19.21 -18.08
CA ILE A 5 -17.46 19.81 -17.02
C ILE A 5 -18.88 19.90 -17.57
N ALA A 6 -19.83 19.23 -16.94
CA ALA A 6 -21.19 19.17 -17.43
C ALA A 6 -22.19 19.08 -16.28
N SER A 7 -23.40 19.63 -16.53
CA SER A 7 -24.62 19.27 -15.78
C SER A 7 -25.02 17.88 -16.24
N CYS A 8 -24.82 16.88 -15.41
CA CYS A 8 -25.01 15.47 -15.77
C CYS A 8 -25.69 14.66 -14.68
N SER A 9 -26.31 13.56 -15.11
CA SER A 9 -26.78 12.48 -14.25
C SER A 9 -26.10 11.18 -14.67
N ALA A 10 -25.98 10.20 -13.74
CA ALA A 10 -25.35 8.93 -14.08
C ALA A 10 -26.04 7.76 -13.40
N ILE A 11 -25.98 6.61 -14.07
CA ILE A 11 -26.43 5.31 -13.55
C ILE A 11 -25.31 4.32 -13.78
N TYR A 12 -24.90 3.65 -12.72
CA TYR A 12 -23.96 2.55 -12.76
C TYR A 12 -24.63 1.26 -12.29
N THR A 13 -24.39 0.19 -13.01
CA THR A 13 -24.84 -1.17 -12.68
C THR A 13 -23.63 -2.10 -12.69
N GLY A 14 -23.50 -2.97 -11.66
CA GLY A 14 -22.38 -3.90 -11.56
C GLY A 14 -22.12 -4.38 -10.15
N ARG A 15 -20.93 -4.08 -9.57
CA ARG A 15 -20.54 -4.48 -8.20
C ARG A 15 -21.46 -3.94 -7.10
N GLY A 16 -22.24 -2.91 -7.42
CA GLY A 16 -23.25 -2.28 -6.56
C GLY A 16 -23.91 -1.17 -7.36
N ASP A 17 -25.23 -1.22 -7.53
CA ASP A 17 -25.95 -0.25 -8.35
C ASP A 17 -25.95 1.12 -7.69
N THR A 18 -25.60 2.14 -8.46
CA THR A 18 -25.60 3.53 -7.99
C THR A 18 -26.26 4.47 -8.98
N LYS A 19 -26.89 5.54 -8.45
CA LYS A 19 -27.50 6.59 -9.24
C LYS A 19 -27.04 7.95 -8.75
N LEU A 20 -26.53 8.76 -9.66
CA LEU A 20 -26.21 10.16 -9.43
C LEU A 20 -27.32 11.03 -10.05
N ALA A 21 -28.01 11.79 -9.20
CA ALA A 21 -28.98 12.81 -9.67
C ALA A 21 -28.24 13.89 -10.46
N GLN A 22 -28.99 14.69 -11.26
CA GLN A 22 -28.43 15.77 -12.05
C GLN A 22 -27.73 16.81 -11.18
N ALA A 23 -26.44 17.09 -11.51
CA ALA A 23 -25.64 18.16 -10.93
C ALA A 23 -24.43 18.43 -11.83
N THR A 24 -23.81 19.60 -11.65
CA THR A 24 -22.53 19.91 -12.33
C THR A 24 -21.40 19.08 -11.75
N ARG A 25 -20.66 18.40 -12.63
CA ARG A 25 -19.56 17.48 -12.28
C ARG A 25 -18.42 17.58 -13.27
N ALA A 26 -17.24 17.16 -12.80
CA ALA A 26 -16.11 16.91 -13.65
C ALA A 26 -16.08 15.42 -14.04
N ILE A 27 -15.95 15.15 -15.31
CA ILE A 27 -15.84 13.80 -15.88
C ILE A 27 -14.47 13.70 -16.52
N MET A 28 -13.66 12.74 -16.08
CA MET A 28 -12.35 12.46 -16.67
C MET A 28 -12.39 11.14 -17.42
N PHE A 29 -12.06 11.19 -18.70
CA PHE A 29 -11.96 10.02 -19.58
C PHE A 29 -10.53 9.89 -20.10
N LYS A 30 -9.92 8.75 -19.88
CA LYS A 30 -8.51 8.47 -20.23
C LYS A 30 -8.41 7.57 -21.45
N ASP A 31 -7.24 7.58 -22.09
CA ASP A 31 -6.96 6.83 -23.31
C ASP A 31 -6.98 5.29 -23.11
N ASP A 32 -6.76 4.82 -21.87
CA ASP A 32 -6.91 3.40 -21.51
C ASP A 32 -8.37 2.96 -21.35
N GLY A 33 -9.32 3.85 -21.59
CA GLY A 33 -10.76 3.63 -21.44
C GLY A 33 -11.26 3.85 -20.01
N SER A 34 -10.42 4.17 -19.04
CA SER A 34 -10.89 4.45 -17.68
C SER A 34 -11.62 5.78 -17.61
N ILE A 35 -12.68 5.80 -16.80
CA ILE A 35 -13.56 6.97 -16.60
C ILE A 35 -13.80 7.21 -15.12
N SER A 36 -13.89 8.47 -14.70
CA SER A 36 -14.27 8.86 -13.35
C SER A 36 -15.13 10.12 -13.34
N ILE A 37 -16.07 10.18 -12.38
CA ILE A 37 -16.97 11.30 -12.15
C ILE A 37 -16.66 11.89 -10.78
N HIS A 38 -16.42 13.19 -10.73
CA HIS A 38 -16.05 13.92 -9.52
C HIS A 38 -17.02 15.07 -9.24
N ASN A 39 -17.19 15.36 -7.95
CA ASN A 39 -17.70 16.64 -7.45
C ASN A 39 -16.56 17.44 -6.82
N ASP A 40 -16.88 18.58 -6.23
CA ASP A 40 -15.92 19.51 -5.63
C ASP A 40 -15.62 19.22 -4.14
N GLN A 41 -15.96 18.07 -3.60
CA GLN A 41 -15.90 17.83 -2.15
C GLN A 41 -14.97 16.72 -1.69
N SER A 42 -14.39 15.94 -2.59
CA SER A 42 -13.57 14.77 -2.23
C SER A 42 -12.50 14.48 -3.27
N ASN A 43 -11.37 13.99 -2.82
CA ASN A 43 -10.32 13.46 -3.71
C ASN A 43 -10.70 12.11 -4.34
N LYS A 44 -11.78 11.47 -3.87
CA LYS A 44 -12.28 10.21 -4.44
C LYS A 44 -13.37 10.50 -5.45
N PRO A 45 -13.42 9.78 -6.58
CA PRO A 45 -14.53 9.90 -7.52
C PRO A 45 -15.84 9.45 -6.88
N LEU A 46 -16.95 10.07 -7.27
CA LEU A 46 -18.30 9.63 -6.94
C LEU A 46 -18.63 8.29 -7.60
N ASN A 47 -18.13 8.09 -8.82
CA ASN A 47 -18.22 6.84 -9.56
C ASN A 47 -17.06 6.71 -10.54
N TYR A 48 -16.69 5.48 -10.89
CA TYR A 48 -15.63 5.23 -11.84
C TYR A 48 -15.74 3.83 -12.45
N MET A 49 -15.17 3.65 -13.64
CA MET A 49 -14.86 2.35 -14.21
C MET A 49 -13.39 2.29 -14.62
N GLY A 50 -12.76 1.14 -14.44
CA GLY A 50 -11.37 0.89 -14.78
C GLY A 50 -11.14 0.82 -16.30
N LYS A 51 -9.96 0.44 -16.74
CA LYS A 51 -9.60 0.29 -18.15
C LYS A 51 -10.35 -0.87 -18.83
N GLY A 52 -10.40 -0.82 -20.18
CA GLY A 52 -10.95 -1.90 -21.00
C GLY A 52 -12.45 -1.85 -21.19
N ASN A 53 -13.08 -0.71 -20.97
CA ASN A 53 -14.48 -0.47 -21.30
C ASN A 53 -14.67 -0.29 -22.82
N VAL A 54 -15.83 -0.71 -23.32
CA VAL A 54 -16.33 -0.31 -24.62
C VAL A 54 -17.07 1.00 -24.44
N PHE A 55 -16.60 2.06 -25.11
CA PHE A 55 -17.20 3.38 -25.07
C PHE A 55 -18.16 3.58 -26.25
N THR A 56 -19.35 4.08 -25.96
CA THR A 56 -20.35 4.47 -26.95
C THR A 56 -20.89 5.86 -26.61
N GLU A 57 -20.94 6.75 -27.58
CA GLU A 57 -21.54 8.06 -27.45
C GLU A 57 -22.85 8.09 -28.25
N LEU A 58 -23.94 8.42 -27.57
CA LEU A 58 -25.25 8.65 -28.17
C LEU A 58 -25.56 10.14 -28.13
N VAL A 59 -25.75 10.75 -29.28
CA VAL A 59 -26.13 12.17 -29.43
C VAL A 59 -27.57 12.25 -29.81
N GLU A 60 -28.39 12.87 -28.96
CA GLU A 60 -29.81 13.19 -29.21
C GLU A 60 -29.98 14.73 -29.25
N GLU A 61 -31.12 15.21 -29.70
CA GLU A 61 -31.33 16.68 -29.92
C GLU A 61 -30.98 17.55 -28.70
N ASP A 62 -31.33 17.09 -27.49
CA ASP A 62 -31.18 17.88 -26.24
C ASP A 62 -30.21 17.29 -25.22
N LYS A 63 -29.52 16.18 -25.54
CA LYS A 63 -28.64 15.51 -24.58
C LYS A 63 -27.62 14.61 -25.27
N VAL A 64 -26.49 14.46 -24.60
CA VAL A 64 -25.44 13.49 -24.97
C VAL A 64 -25.36 12.44 -23.86
N THR A 65 -25.38 11.16 -24.24
CA THR A 65 -25.24 10.06 -23.30
C THR A 65 -23.97 9.29 -23.62
N TRP A 66 -23.06 9.22 -22.66
CA TRP A 66 -21.89 8.36 -22.72
C TRP A 66 -22.19 7.04 -22.01
N ILE A 67 -21.84 5.96 -22.67
CA ILE A 67 -22.03 4.59 -22.17
C ILE A 67 -20.68 3.91 -22.16
N PHE A 68 -20.33 3.37 -21.01
CA PHE A 68 -19.13 2.59 -20.78
C PHE A 68 -19.55 1.19 -20.33
N ASP A 69 -19.26 0.19 -21.12
CA ASP A 69 -19.71 -1.18 -20.89
C ASP A 69 -18.54 -2.15 -20.80
N THR A 70 -18.63 -3.07 -19.85
CA THR A 70 -17.86 -4.30 -19.78
C THR A 70 -18.81 -5.51 -19.74
N ARG A 71 -18.29 -6.72 -19.69
CA ARG A 71 -19.13 -7.92 -19.48
C ARG A 71 -19.88 -7.94 -18.14
N LYS A 72 -19.46 -7.15 -17.17
CA LYS A 72 -19.94 -7.20 -15.77
C LYS A 72 -20.49 -5.88 -15.25
N GLU A 73 -20.18 -4.78 -15.89
CA GLU A 73 -20.45 -3.43 -15.39
C GLU A 73 -20.86 -2.52 -16.53
N SER A 74 -21.77 -1.59 -16.25
CA SER A 74 -22.21 -0.53 -17.17
C SER A 74 -22.29 0.81 -16.44
N LEU A 75 -21.74 1.85 -17.02
CA LEU A 75 -21.88 3.22 -16.55
C LEU A 75 -22.48 4.07 -17.67
N ARG A 76 -23.63 4.66 -17.42
CA ARG A 76 -24.31 5.60 -18.32
C ARG A 76 -24.27 7.00 -17.73
N ILE A 77 -23.72 7.96 -18.47
CA ILE A 77 -23.64 9.36 -18.07
C ILE A 77 -24.45 10.17 -19.08
N THR A 78 -25.56 10.75 -18.63
CA THR A 78 -26.35 11.64 -19.45
C THR A 78 -25.97 13.09 -19.15
N MET A 79 -25.42 13.77 -20.14
CA MET A 79 -25.05 15.18 -20.09
C MET A 79 -26.23 16.03 -20.60
N HIS A 80 -26.73 16.89 -19.73
CA HIS A 80 -27.84 17.78 -20.01
C HIS A 80 -27.36 19.15 -20.53
N GLU A 81 -26.16 19.56 -20.09
CA GLU A 81 -25.49 20.78 -20.52
C GLU A 81 -23.98 20.57 -20.38
N ILE A 82 -23.24 20.80 -21.46
CA ILE A 82 -21.77 20.74 -21.46
C ILE A 82 -21.24 22.15 -21.28
N ILE A 83 -20.56 22.40 -20.14
CA ILE A 83 -19.99 23.69 -19.79
C ILE A 83 -18.59 23.84 -20.40
N SER A 84 -17.81 22.75 -20.37
CA SER A 84 -16.46 22.67 -20.92
C SER A 84 -16.15 21.25 -21.35
N ASP A 85 -15.46 21.12 -22.48
CA ASP A 85 -14.99 19.83 -23.02
C ASP A 85 -13.60 20.05 -23.63
N THR A 86 -12.60 19.47 -23.02
CA THR A 86 -11.20 19.69 -23.39
C THR A 86 -10.44 18.37 -23.42
N SER A 87 -9.71 18.16 -24.48
CA SER A 87 -8.80 17.02 -24.63
C SER A 87 -7.35 17.47 -24.49
N PHE A 88 -6.56 16.67 -23.75
CA PHE A 88 -5.15 16.90 -23.50
C PHE A 88 -4.36 15.70 -24.01
N GLY A 89 -3.31 15.95 -24.79
CA GLY A 89 -2.22 14.98 -24.99
C GLY A 89 -1.36 15.02 -23.74
N LEU A 90 -1.28 13.89 -23.03
CA LEU A 90 -0.31 13.72 -21.96
C LEU A 90 0.83 12.87 -22.50
N ASP A 91 2.06 13.20 -22.09
CA ASP A 91 3.22 12.42 -22.50
C ASP A 91 3.05 10.97 -22.03
N LEU A 92 3.27 10.03 -22.97
CA LEU A 92 3.22 8.61 -22.69
C LEU A 92 4.45 8.12 -21.89
N GLU A 93 5.50 8.93 -21.84
CA GLU A 93 6.69 8.72 -21.03
C GLU A 93 6.52 9.37 -19.66
N ASP A 94 5.45 8.99 -18.95
CA ASP A 94 5.36 9.30 -17.53
C ASP A 94 6.45 8.50 -16.81
N ALA A 95 7.39 9.22 -16.20
CA ALA A 95 8.48 8.62 -15.39
C ALA A 95 7.96 7.72 -14.26
N GLY A 96 6.63 7.66 -14.09
CA GLY A 96 5.97 6.89 -13.06
C GLY A 96 6.06 7.55 -11.69
N LEU A 97 5.32 7.00 -10.76
CA LEU A 97 5.41 7.40 -9.36
C LEU A 97 6.55 6.61 -8.72
N GLU A 98 7.68 7.24 -8.50
CA GLU A 98 8.69 6.70 -7.58
C GLU A 98 8.09 6.69 -6.17
N ARG A 99 7.77 5.52 -5.69
CA ARG A 99 7.37 5.32 -4.29
C ARG A 99 8.62 5.11 -3.47
N ASP A 100 9.26 6.19 -3.09
CA ASP A 100 10.29 6.15 -2.09
C ASP A 100 9.70 5.66 -0.75
N GLY A 101 10.46 4.82 -0.04
CA GLY A 101 10.06 4.24 1.24
C GLY A 101 9.00 3.17 1.18
N THR A 102 9.01 2.33 0.16
CA THR A 102 8.26 1.08 0.13
C THR A 102 8.75 0.11 1.22
N GLU A 103 7.96 -0.89 1.55
CA GLU A 103 8.33 -1.96 2.48
C GLU A 103 9.64 -2.64 2.06
N SER A 104 9.85 -2.85 0.75
CA SER A 104 11.10 -3.40 0.20
C SER A 104 12.32 -2.50 0.42
N HIS A 105 12.17 -1.17 0.38
CA HIS A 105 13.25 -0.24 0.69
C HIS A 105 13.60 -0.27 2.17
N LEU A 106 12.60 -0.35 3.07
CA LEU A 106 12.82 -0.50 4.50
C LEU A 106 13.52 -1.82 4.81
N GLN A 107 13.09 -2.92 4.19
CA GLN A 107 13.72 -4.23 4.31
C GLN A 107 15.18 -4.21 3.85
N ALA A 108 15.46 -3.55 2.69
CA ALA A 108 16.82 -3.41 2.18
C ALA A 108 17.70 -2.63 3.14
N TRP A 109 17.20 -1.48 3.63
CA TRP A 109 17.93 -0.64 4.57
C TRP A 109 18.23 -1.37 5.89
N LEU A 110 17.25 -2.08 6.48
CA LEU A 110 17.45 -2.87 7.69
C LEU A 110 18.46 -4.00 7.48
N ALA A 111 18.50 -4.60 6.29
CA ALA A 111 19.48 -5.62 5.95
C ALA A 111 20.92 -5.07 5.86
N GLU A 112 21.07 -3.86 5.32
CA GLU A 112 22.35 -3.15 5.22
C GLU A 112 22.81 -2.57 6.56
N ASN A 113 21.87 -2.25 7.44
CA ASN A 113 22.11 -1.63 8.75
C ASN A 113 21.66 -2.54 9.90
N VAL A 114 21.95 -3.83 9.83
CA VAL A 114 21.44 -4.83 10.79
C VAL A 114 21.80 -4.54 12.26
N GLU A 115 22.84 -3.77 12.50
CA GLU A 115 23.26 -3.36 13.85
C GLU A 115 22.27 -2.40 14.53
N VAL A 116 21.30 -1.82 13.80
CA VAL A 116 20.20 -1.06 14.41
C VAL A 116 19.33 -1.92 15.34
N PHE A 117 19.29 -3.23 15.14
CA PHE A 117 18.61 -4.17 16.05
C PHE A 117 19.39 -4.44 17.34
N GLY A 118 20.67 -4.10 17.36
CA GLY A 118 21.56 -4.28 18.49
C GLY A 118 23.01 -4.49 18.05
N LYS A 119 23.95 -4.03 18.86
CA LYS A 119 25.37 -4.16 18.58
C LYS A 119 25.79 -5.64 18.46
N GLY A 120 26.43 -5.99 17.34
CA GLY A 120 26.90 -7.34 17.05
C GLY A 120 25.81 -8.25 16.49
N PHE A 121 24.68 -7.70 16.06
CA PHE A 121 23.71 -8.43 15.23
C PHE A 121 24.26 -8.61 13.83
N THR A 122 23.93 -9.72 13.19
CA THR A 122 24.39 -10.06 11.83
C THR A 122 23.24 -10.54 10.95
N LEU A 123 23.26 -10.14 9.68
CA LEU A 123 22.31 -10.64 8.69
C LEU A 123 22.71 -12.04 8.25
N VAL A 124 21.77 -12.99 8.26
CA VAL A 124 21.94 -14.32 7.68
C VAL A 124 21.44 -14.31 6.23
N SER A 125 20.20 -13.86 6.01
CA SER A 125 19.61 -13.80 4.68
C SER A 125 18.41 -12.87 4.65
N ARG A 126 18.12 -12.32 3.47
CA ARG A 126 16.83 -11.72 3.09
C ARG A 126 15.98 -12.81 2.45
N GLU A 127 14.66 -12.68 2.59
CA GLU A 127 13.67 -13.59 1.97
C GLU A 127 14.01 -15.07 2.24
N TYR A 128 14.32 -15.40 3.51
CA TYR A 128 14.69 -16.77 3.89
C TYR A 128 13.50 -17.72 3.74
N PRO A 129 13.60 -18.77 2.92
CA PRO A 129 12.47 -19.66 2.62
C PRO A 129 12.08 -20.50 3.85
N THR A 130 10.77 -20.55 4.14
CA THR A 130 10.18 -21.43 5.14
C THR A 130 8.92 -22.09 4.61
N GLY A 131 8.42 -23.10 5.31
CA GLY A 131 7.14 -23.74 4.99
C GLY A 131 5.93 -22.81 5.11
N ALA A 132 6.07 -21.67 5.82
CA ALA A 132 5.05 -20.66 6.00
C ALA A 132 5.19 -19.45 5.03
N GLY A 133 6.18 -19.49 4.14
CA GLY A 133 6.57 -18.42 3.22
C GLY A 133 7.96 -17.86 3.54
N PRO A 134 8.46 -16.92 2.72
CA PRO A 134 9.77 -16.30 2.96
C PRO A 134 9.72 -15.35 4.15
N VAL A 135 10.72 -15.43 5.03
CA VAL A 135 10.96 -14.48 6.12
C VAL A 135 11.68 -13.27 5.55
N ASP A 136 11.17 -12.06 5.79
CA ASP A 136 11.75 -10.83 5.22
C ASP A 136 13.25 -10.69 5.55
N LEU A 137 13.63 -10.84 6.83
CA LEU A 137 15.02 -10.89 7.27
C LEU A 137 15.21 -12.02 8.27
N LEU A 138 16.21 -12.85 8.05
CA LEU A 138 16.75 -13.77 9.07
C LEU A 138 18.06 -13.17 9.59
N ILE A 139 18.10 -12.87 10.88
CA ILE A 139 19.27 -12.27 11.54
C ILE A 139 19.72 -13.12 12.71
N ARG A 140 20.91 -12.86 13.25
CA ARG A 140 21.41 -13.46 14.48
C ARG A 140 21.79 -12.35 15.47
N ASP A 141 21.47 -12.57 16.74
CA ASP A 141 21.93 -11.69 17.81
C ASP A 141 23.44 -11.92 18.12
N LYS A 142 24.00 -11.11 19.01
CA LYS A 142 25.41 -11.20 19.42
C LYS A 142 25.83 -12.56 20.03
N LYS A 143 24.86 -13.40 20.43
CA LYS A 143 25.08 -14.75 20.93
C LYS A 143 24.92 -15.82 19.85
N GLY A 144 24.58 -15.39 18.62
CA GLY A 144 24.37 -16.30 17.49
C GLY A 144 22.95 -16.88 17.41
N ASN A 145 22.02 -16.49 18.29
CA ASN A 145 20.65 -16.98 18.26
C ASN A 145 19.90 -16.40 17.04
N PRO A 146 19.17 -17.21 16.27
CA PRO A 146 18.43 -16.75 15.11
C PRO A 146 17.16 -15.98 15.49
N ILE A 147 16.84 -14.95 14.70
CA ILE A 147 15.63 -14.15 14.83
C ILE A 147 15.00 -14.00 13.45
N ALA A 148 13.74 -14.39 13.31
CA ALA A 148 12.92 -14.15 12.12
C ALA A 148 12.23 -12.79 12.23
N VAL A 149 12.53 -11.88 11.33
CA VAL A 149 12.00 -10.51 11.33
C VAL A 149 10.99 -10.34 10.20
N GLU A 150 9.80 -9.94 10.56
CA GLU A 150 8.76 -9.45 9.63
C GLU A 150 8.85 -7.93 9.56
N VAL A 151 9.01 -7.38 8.35
CA VAL A 151 9.19 -5.95 8.10
C VAL A 151 7.92 -5.34 7.53
N LYS A 152 7.42 -4.30 8.16
CA LYS A 152 6.24 -3.54 7.68
C LYS A 152 6.43 -2.04 7.90
N ARG A 153 6.05 -1.21 6.93
CA ARG A 153 6.00 0.24 7.19
C ARG A 153 4.96 0.58 8.24
N VAL A 154 3.77 -0.02 8.12
CA VAL A 154 2.70 0.06 9.11
C VAL A 154 2.30 -1.37 9.47
N ALA A 155 2.71 -1.82 10.64
CA ALA A 155 2.43 -3.17 11.12
C ALA A 155 1.03 -3.26 11.74
N MET A 156 0.14 -3.96 11.05
CA MET A 156 -1.20 -4.33 11.50
C MET A 156 -1.17 -5.73 12.15
N LEU A 157 -2.28 -6.18 12.74
CA LEU A 157 -2.38 -7.49 13.43
C LEU A 157 -1.81 -8.67 12.63
N GLY A 158 -1.99 -8.66 11.30
CA GLY A 158 -1.45 -9.69 10.41
C GLY A 158 0.07 -9.85 10.46
N ALA A 159 0.83 -8.80 10.77
CA ALA A 159 2.28 -8.88 10.90
C ALA A 159 2.70 -9.77 12.08
N ALA A 160 2.03 -9.66 13.23
CA ALA A 160 2.27 -10.52 14.38
C ALA A 160 1.87 -11.98 14.10
N ASP A 161 0.78 -12.20 13.34
CA ASP A 161 0.40 -13.55 12.89
C ASP A 161 1.45 -14.15 11.95
N GLN A 162 2.02 -13.34 11.07
CA GLN A 162 3.03 -13.77 10.10
C GLN A 162 4.37 -14.09 10.79
N ALA A 163 4.84 -13.22 11.67
CA ALA A 163 6.05 -13.45 12.47
C ALA A 163 5.93 -14.72 13.35
N HIS A 164 4.74 -14.98 13.90
CA HIS A 164 4.47 -16.21 14.64
C HIS A 164 4.60 -17.46 13.76
N ARG A 165 3.95 -17.46 12.59
CA ARG A 165 4.02 -18.61 11.65
C ARG A 165 5.42 -18.89 11.18
N TYR A 166 6.21 -17.87 10.91
CA TYR A 166 7.61 -18.03 10.52
C TYR A 166 8.44 -18.68 11.63
N ARG A 167 8.30 -18.21 12.87
CA ARG A 167 8.98 -18.80 14.01
C ARG A 167 8.63 -20.28 14.18
N GLU A 168 7.35 -20.62 14.15
CA GLU A 168 6.93 -22.02 14.31
C GLU A 168 7.45 -22.89 13.16
N SER A 169 7.42 -22.40 11.93
CA SER A 169 7.96 -23.12 10.77
C SER A 169 9.49 -23.30 10.85
N LEU A 170 10.22 -22.31 11.35
CA LEU A 170 11.67 -22.41 11.51
C LEU A 170 12.07 -23.37 12.63
N LYS A 171 11.32 -23.46 13.72
CA LYS A 171 11.58 -24.40 14.82
C LYS A 171 11.61 -25.87 14.38
N GLU A 172 10.96 -26.20 13.26
CA GLU A 172 10.97 -27.54 12.68
C GLU A 172 12.31 -27.87 11.98
N LEU A 173 13.18 -26.87 11.79
CA LEU A 173 14.47 -27.02 11.11
C LEU A 173 15.59 -27.17 12.13
N GLU A 174 16.57 -28.00 11.82
CA GLU A 174 17.79 -28.22 12.63
C GLU A 174 18.57 -26.90 12.78
N GLY A 175 18.95 -26.56 14.00
CA GLY A 175 19.69 -25.34 14.34
C GLY A 175 18.82 -24.10 14.56
N PHE A 176 17.48 -24.24 14.54
CA PHE A 176 16.52 -23.16 14.82
C PHE A 176 15.65 -23.39 16.07
N GLU A 177 16.02 -24.32 16.93
CA GLU A 177 15.23 -24.69 18.12
C GLU A 177 14.95 -23.49 19.03
N ASN A 178 15.88 -22.53 19.08
CA ASN A 178 15.80 -21.32 19.89
C ASN A 178 15.49 -20.06 19.05
N VAL A 179 14.88 -20.21 17.86
CA VAL A 179 14.57 -19.06 17.02
C VAL A 179 13.53 -18.18 17.69
N ARG A 180 13.81 -16.89 17.73
CA ARG A 180 12.87 -15.84 18.15
C ARG A 180 12.19 -15.24 16.92
N SER A 181 11.17 -14.44 17.14
CA SER A 181 10.53 -13.67 16.05
C SER A 181 10.34 -12.22 16.46
N MET A 182 10.39 -11.35 15.48
CA MET A 182 10.29 -9.91 15.65
C MET A 182 9.39 -9.30 14.55
N VAL A 183 8.64 -8.27 14.90
CA VAL A 183 8.02 -7.36 13.94
C VAL A 183 8.79 -6.05 13.97
N ALA A 184 9.33 -5.64 12.83
CA ALA A 184 10.03 -4.37 12.66
C ALA A 184 9.19 -3.43 11.78
N GLY A 185 8.99 -2.19 12.23
CA GLY A 185 8.18 -1.25 11.46
C GLY A 185 8.31 0.19 11.90
N VAL A 186 8.01 1.13 10.98
CA VAL A 186 8.01 2.56 11.30
C VAL A 186 6.81 2.94 12.18
N ASP A 187 5.69 2.25 11.99
CA ASP A 187 4.48 2.41 12.79
C ASP A 187 3.93 1.02 13.13
N ILE A 188 4.02 0.61 14.39
CA ILE A 188 3.44 -0.65 14.87
C ILE A 188 2.17 -0.31 15.68
N ARG A 189 1.03 -0.72 15.18
CA ARG A 189 -0.26 -0.38 15.80
C ARG A 189 -0.39 -0.98 17.22
N PRO A 190 -1.00 -0.26 18.19
CA PRO A 190 -1.09 -0.72 19.57
C PRO A 190 -1.68 -2.12 19.75
N ASN A 191 -2.66 -2.49 18.93
CA ASN A 191 -3.24 -3.84 18.98
C ASN A 191 -2.28 -4.91 18.45
N THR A 192 -1.38 -4.55 17.52
CA THR A 192 -0.32 -5.44 17.02
C THR A 192 0.72 -5.68 18.11
N ILE A 193 1.15 -4.64 18.82
CA ILE A 193 2.06 -4.76 19.97
C ILE A 193 1.45 -5.67 21.04
N LYS A 194 0.18 -5.46 21.42
CA LYS A 194 -0.52 -6.31 22.40
C LYS A 194 -0.57 -7.79 21.98
N LEU A 195 -0.78 -8.05 20.69
CA LEU A 195 -0.80 -9.43 20.16
C LEU A 195 0.59 -10.03 20.12
N ALA A 196 1.60 -9.25 19.70
CA ALA A 196 3.00 -9.65 19.66
C ALA A 196 3.49 -10.03 21.06
N THR A 197 3.26 -9.17 22.07
CA THR A 197 3.62 -9.45 23.47
C THR A 197 2.97 -10.75 23.99
N LYS A 198 1.69 -11.00 23.68
CA LYS A 198 1.01 -12.24 24.08
C LYS A 198 1.60 -13.50 23.46
N ARG A 199 2.31 -13.36 22.34
CA ARG A 199 2.91 -14.46 21.59
C ARG A 199 4.42 -14.53 21.73
N ASP A 200 5.00 -13.75 22.62
CA ASP A 200 6.45 -13.65 22.80
C ASP A 200 7.16 -13.31 21.47
N ILE A 201 6.65 -12.26 20.81
CA ILE A 201 7.19 -11.67 19.58
C ILE A 201 7.72 -10.29 19.92
N GLU A 202 8.95 -10.04 19.57
CA GLU A 202 9.60 -8.75 19.76
C GLU A 202 9.01 -7.70 18.79
N CYS A 203 8.99 -6.43 19.23
CA CYS A 203 8.61 -5.31 18.38
C CYS A 203 9.77 -4.34 18.31
N PHE A 204 10.17 -3.97 17.09
CA PHE A 204 11.21 -3.00 16.83
C PHE A 204 10.65 -1.82 16.04
N ILE A 205 10.62 -0.62 16.66
CA ILE A 205 10.14 0.59 16.00
C ILE A 205 11.31 1.24 15.28
N VAL A 206 11.22 1.30 13.95
CA VAL A 206 12.22 1.95 13.11
C VAL A 206 11.95 3.46 13.12
N PRO A 207 12.97 4.31 13.35
CA PRO A 207 12.80 5.76 13.30
C PRO A 207 12.17 6.23 11.99
N ALA A 208 11.28 7.23 12.05
CA ALA A 208 10.58 7.75 10.86
C ALA A 208 11.54 8.32 9.80
N ASN A 209 12.68 8.83 10.24
CA ASN A 209 13.76 9.36 9.40
C ASN A 209 14.84 8.34 9.03
N TRP A 210 14.54 7.04 9.08
CA TRP A 210 15.48 5.94 8.80
C TRP A 210 16.25 6.07 7.48
N ARG A 211 15.75 6.86 6.51
CA ARG A 211 16.41 7.11 5.23
C ARG A 211 17.51 8.16 5.31
N ASP A 212 17.43 9.02 6.30
CA ASP A 212 18.39 10.09 6.51
C ASP A 212 19.53 9.57 7.38
N THR A 213 20.40 8.77 6.75
CA THR A 213 21.53 8.11 7.43
C THR A 213 22.52 9.09 8.05
N ALA A 214 22.49 10.39 7.66
CA ALA A 214 23.31 11.43 8.25
C ALA A 214 22.88 11.81 9.68
N ASN A 215 21.67 11.43 10.09
CA ASN A 215 21.09 11.74 11.41
C ASN A 215 20.80 10.49 12.26
N LEU A 216 21.36 9.33 11.90
CA LEU A 216 21.32 8.19 12.82
C LEU A 216 22.19 8.55 14.04
N PRO A 217 21.68 8.41 15.28
CA PRO A 217 22.49 8.57 16.46
C PRO A 217 23.72 7.70 16.38
N GLU A 218 24.90 8.25 16.65
CA GLU A 218 26.18 7.49 16.65
C GLU A 218 26.19 6.37 17.71
N ASP A 219 25.31 6.49 18.71
CA ASP A 219 25.11 5.52 19.77
C ASP A 219 23.71 4.92 19.73
N ILE A 220 23.64 3.61 19.45
CA ILE A 220 22.41 2.81 19.50
C ILE A 220 21.75 2.84 20.89
N GLU A 221 22.54 3.14 21.94
CA GLU A 221 22.05 3.32 23.32
C GLU A 221 21.04 4.47 23.43
N GLU A 222 21.21 5.56 22.68
CA GLU A 222 20.27 6.71 22.65
C GLU A 222 18.91 6.34 22.02
N ILE A 223 18.91 5.40 21.04
CA ILE A 223 17.67 4.87 20.45
C ILE A 223 16.93 3.98 21.45
N LEU A 224 17.66 3.20 22.23
CA LEU A 224 17.08 2.30 23.23
C LEU A 224 16.54 3.08 24.43
N GLU A 225 17.18 4.16 24.85
CA GLU A 225 16.69 5.04 25.93
C GLU A 225 15.40 5.79 25.52
N LEU A 226 15.26 6.22 24.26
CA LEU A 226 14.04 6.83 23.73
C LEU A 226 12.86 5.85 23.61
N MET A 227 13.09 4.55 23.74
CA MET A 227 12.05 3.51 23.70
C MET A 227 11.58 3.07 25.10
N GLU A 228 12.24 3.50 26.18
CA GLU A 228 11.89 3.20 27.59
C GLU A 228 11.08 4.32 28.27
N GLU A 229 10.95 5.52 27.66
CA GLU A 229 10.06 6.60 28.08
C GLU A 229 8.67 6.50 27.37
#